data_a08687a1372db938cf6a431b98f344ed
#
_entry.id   a08687a1372db938cf6a431b98f344ed
#
_cell.length_a   1.000
_cell.length_b   1.000
_cell.length_c   1.000
_cell.angle_alpha   90.00
_cell.angle_beta   90.00
_cell.angle_gamma   90.00
#
_symmetry.space_group_name_H-M   'P 1'
#
loop_
_entity.id
_entity.type
_entity.pdbx_description
1 polymer ?
#
loop_
_entity_poly.entity_id
_entity_poly.type
_entity_poly.pdbx_seq_one_letter_code
_entity_poly.pdbx_strand_id
1 'polypeptide(L)'
;MKKSLIFLVLIVSGGALFAQNIDPVVMKINGKLVKKSEFEYIYNKNNSEEAIDKRSLDEYITLFRNFKLKVAEAETQGIDTTVAFRTELNEYRKQLAQPYLETEKNEKLVREAFERAKESSEVSAILIAFPKMERGIIPSDTLAPYKKAMEVWSKINKGAEFETLVKEYSDDESSKANERPGYIGWFSPVNLIPALEFPLCNTPVGKVSLPVRSSIGYYLLKINDRKANPESAYDDVRAQLESKMEQTGSFAPLHQPGIDRWKTAHQYVLNETAYGLLNETAYRIHPLDSLYKAMFAGNGETLFTIDKQPVAIADFIRYIESAPRSYLNVSTEYLSNKFHEFVYKNLYEAENNQLETKYSEFKNLMQEYRDGILLFEVSNREVWDKASVDTVGLTRYFETYKSQYAWTEPHWKGYVVLLKNAKAKKDILKEIKKMQPDQAAKYLLNKYNTADSIQIQVEKGLFVKGQNPYVDEAVFGAAKADLPPSYSDFILLGKTLPKLPEEYADVKGLVITDYQDYLEQEWVKSLNEKYPVEIYKDVITEEIK
;
A
#
# COMPACT_ATOMS: atom_id res chain seq x y z
N MET A 1 24.09 -59.44 -61.60
CA MET A 1 23.37 -58.16 -61.65
C MET A 1 22.31 -58.19 -60.55
N LYS A 2 22.59 -57.65 -59.40
CA LYS A 2 21.63 -57.52 -58.27
C LYS A 2 21.28 -56.07 -58.14
N LYS A 3 20.01 -55.69 -58.34
CA LYS A 3 19.47 -54.36 -58.15
C LYS A 3 19.11 -54.23 -56.67
N SER A 4 19.81 -53.39 -55.95
CA SER A 4 19.43 -52.99 -54.62
C SER A 4 18.39 -51.86 -54.67
N LEU A 5 17.22 -52.10 -54.08
CA LEU A 5 16.13 -51.20 -53.96
C LEU A 5 16.35 -50.43 -52.59
N ILE A 6 16.65 -49.13 -52.64
CA ILE A 6 16.75 -48.27 -51.46
C ILE A 6 15.34 -47.76 -51.14
N PHE A 7 14.78 -48.21 -50.01
CA PHE A 7 13.54 -47.72 -49.48
C PHE A 7 13.84 -46.42 -48.71
N LEU A 8 13.40 -45.29 -49.25
CA LEU A 8 13.46 -43.97 -48.54
C LEU A 8 12.26 -43.89 -47.61
N VAL A 9 12.48 -44.06 -46.31
CA VAL A 9 11.47 -43.82 -45.27
C VAL A 9 11.40 -42.32 -45.03
N LEU A 10 10.36 -41.67 -45.52
CA LEU A 10 9.99 -40.31 -45.16
C LEU A 10 9.39 -40.33 -43.74
N ILE A 11 10.19 -39.93 -42.76
CA ILE A 11 9.68 -39.61 -41.42
C ILE A 11 8.96 -38.26 -41.53
N VAL A 12 7.64 -38.29 -41.63
CA VAL A 12 6.79 -37.11 -41.41
C VAL A 12 6.78 -36.87 -39.92
N SER A 13 7.68 -36.03 -39.45
CA SER A 13 7.60 -35.44 -38.11
C SER A 13 6.39 -34.49 -38.08
N GLY A 14 5.26 -35.02 -37.61
CA GLY A 14 4.11 -34.20 -37.25
C GLY A 14 4.52 -33.24 -36.15
N GLY A 15 5.01 -32.08 -36.51
CA GLY A 15 5.12 -30.95 -35.59
C GLY A 15 3.71 -30.57 -35.20
N ALA A 16 3.33 -30.85 -33.94
CA ALA A 16 2.19 -30.23 -33.34
C ALA A 16 2.47 -28.72 -33.34
N LEU A 17 1.88 -28.01 -34.28
CA LEU A 17 1.75 -26.58 -34.25
C LEU A 17 0.91 -26.29 -33.02
N PHE A 18 1.57 -25.93 -31.89
CA PHE A 18 0.92 -25.18 -30.85
C PHE A 18 0.48 -23.87 -31.51
N ALA A 19 -0.80 -23.81 -31.89
CA ALA A 19 -1.42 -22.55 -32.24
C ALA A 19 -1.26 -21.66 -30.99
N GLN A 20 -0.27 -20.78 -31.00
CA GLN A 20 -0.27 -19.66 -30.09
C GLN A 20 -1.60 -18.95 -30.33
N ASN A 21 -2.45 -18.91 -29.31
CA ASN A 21 -3.65 -18.09 -29.32
C ASN A 21 -3.18 -16.64 -29.49
N ILE A 22 -3.15 -16.19 -30.76
CA ILE A 22 -2.74 -14.83 -31.11
C ILE A 22 -3.89 -13.95 -30.66
N ASP A 23 -3.68 -13.18 -29.59
CA ASP A 23 -4.62 -12.17 -29.12
C ASP A 23 -4.78 -11.11 -30.24
N PRO A 24 -5.95 -11.06 -30.94
CA PRO A 24 -6.10 -10.24 -32.12
C PRO A 24 -6.14 -8.74 -31.78
N VAL A 25 -5.79 -7.92 -32.76
CA VAL A 25 -5.83 -6.46 -32.64
C VAL A 25 -7.24 -5.98 -32.95
N VAL A 26 -7.85 -5.22 -32.05
CA VAL A 26 -9.20 -4.64 -32.21
C VAL A 26 -9.16 -3.15 -32.58
N MET A 27 -8.12 -2.44 -32.18
CA MET A 27 -7.91 -1.04 -32.53
C MET A 27 -6.40 -0.75 -32.68
N LYS A 28 -6.12 0.32 -33.45
CA LYS A 28 -4.80 0.93 -33.49
C LYS A 28 -4.95 2.43 -33.33
N ILE A 29 -4.31 3.00 -32.32
CA ILE A 29 -4.43 4.41 -31.95
C ILE A 29 -3.03 4.98 -31.84
N ASN A 30 -2.73 6.00 -32.62
CA ASN A 30 -1.40 6.62 -32.70
C ASN A 30 -0.27 5.57 -32.89
N GLY A 31 -0.52 4.54 -33.73
CA GLY A 31 0.42 3.46 -33.99
C GLY A 31 0.45 2.35 -32.92
N LYS A 32 -0.13 2.55 -31.73
CA LYS A 32 -0.22 1.53 -30.68
C LYS A 32 -1.36 0.56 -30.92
N LEU A 33 -1.09 -0.72 -30.67
CA LEU A 33 -2.04 -1.81 -30.88
C LEU A 33 -2.84 -2.04 -29.57
N VAL A 34 -4.15 -2.02 -29.69
CA VAL A 34 -5.07 -2.44 -28.63
C VAL A 34 -5.49 -3.87 -28.93
N LYS A 35 -5.30 -4.77 -27.97
CA LYS A 35 -5.61 -6.18 -28.07
C LYS A 35 -7.06 -6.47 -27.69
N LYS A 36 -7.61 -7.56 -28.24
CA LYS A 36 -8.98 -8.00 -27.95
C LYS A 36 -9.18 -8.29 -26.48
N SER A 37 -8.25 -8.99 -25.86
CA SER A 37 -8.30 -9.30 -24.42
C SER A 37 -8.38 -8.06 -23.53
N GLU A 38 -7.70 -6.97 -23.87
CA GLU A 38 -7.75 -5.71 -23.16
C GLU A 38 -9.12 -5.03 -23.30
N PHE A 39 -9.66 -5.00 -24.52
CA PHE A 39 -10.97 -4.43 -24.80
C PHE A 39 -12.07 -5.21 -24.07
N GLU A 40 -12.08 -6.55 -24.20
CA GLU A 40 -13.07 -7.42 -23.58
C GLU A 40 -13.03 -7.37 -22.05
N TYR A 41 -11.84 -7.32 -21.46
CA TYR A 41 -11.69 -7.19 -20.00
C TYR A 41 -12.42 -5.97 -19.47
N ILE A 42 -12.19 -4.79 -20.08
CA ILE A 42 -12.82 -3.53 -19.65
C ILE A 42 -14.30 -3.50 -20.03
N TYR A 43 -14.66 -4.01 -21.21
CA TYR A 43 -16.05 -4.09 -21.67
C TYR A 43 -16.90 -4.94 -20.71
N ASN A 44 -16.47 -6.16 -20.41
CA ASN A 44 -17.20 -7.08 -19.55
C ASN A 44 -17.33 -6.57 -18.11
N LYS A 45 -16.28 -5.92 -17.61
CA LYS A 45 -16.29 -5.29 -16.28
C LYS A 45 -17.36 -4.19 -16.19
N ASN A 46 -17.48 -3.36 -17.22
CA ASN A 46 -18.37 -2.19 -17.22
C ASN A 46 -19.79 -2.51 -17.71
N ASN A 47 -20.01 -3.66 -18.37
CA ASN A 47 -21.32 -4.12 -18.85
C ASN A 47 -21.74 -5.46 -18.22
N SER A 48 -21.31 -5.75 -16.99
CA SER A 48 -21.75 -6.93 -16.23
C SER A 48 -23.28 -6.96 -16.08
N GLU A 49 -23.84 -8.12 -15.73
CA GLU A 49 -25.30 -8.25 -15.54
C GLU A 49 -25.84 -7.29 -14.46
N GLU A 50 -25.01 -6.87 -13.55
CA GLU A 50 -25.34 -5.95 -12.45
C GLU A 50 -25.15 -4.46 -12.80
N ALA A 51 -24.61 -4.14 -13.98
CA ALA A 51 -24.37 -2.75 -14.38
C ALA A 51 -25.68 -1.99 -14.60
N ILE A 52 -25.79 -0.82 -13.95
CA ILE A 52 -27.00 0.04 -14.00
C ILE A 52 -27.15 0.70 -15.38
N ASP A 53 -26.03 1.08 -16.03
CA ASP A 53 -25.98 1.80 -17.31
C ASP A 53 -25.31 0.95 -18.40
N LYS A 54 -25.96 -0.14 -18.82
CA LYS A 54 -25.45 -0.95 -19.94
C LYS A 54 -25.48 -0.15 -21.24
N ARG A 55 -24.37 -0.17 -21.95
CA ARG A 55 -24.23 0.51 -23.23
C ARG A 55 -24.20 -0.50 -24.38
N SER A 56 -24.71 -0.11 -25.53
CA SER A 56 -24.54 -0.90 -26.74
C SER A 56 -23.05 -1.03 -27.09
N LEU A 57 -22.69 -2.08 -27.81
CA LEU A 57 -21.31 -2.32 -28.22
C LEU A 57 -20.74 -1.14 -29.04
N ASP A 58 -21.51 -0.54 -29.92
CA ASP A 58 -21.07 0.58 -30.76
C ASP A 58 -20.82 1.86 -29.92
N GLU A 59 -21.68 2.14 -28.94
CA GLU A 59 -21.47 3.24 -27.99
C GLU A 59 -20.21 2.98 -27.15
N TYR A 60 -20.02 1.74 -26.71
CA TYR A 60 -18.85 1.39 -25.91
C TYR A 60 -17.54 1.47 -26.70
N ILE A 61 -17.54 1.03 -27.97
CA ILE A 61 -16.39 1.20 -28.88
C ILE A 61 -16.00 2.67 -29.00
N THR A 62 -17.00 3.55 -29.09
CA THR A 62 -16.76 5.00 -29.18
C THR A 62 -16.16 5.56 -27.89
N LEU A 63 -16.69 5.18 -26.74
CA LEU A 63 -16.16 5.58 -25.43
C LEU A 63 -14.74 5.08 -25.20
N PHE A 64 -14.51 3.80 -25.49
CA PHE A 64 -13.21 3.18 -25.36
C PHE A 64 -12.15 3.82 -26.29
N ARG A 65 -12.53 4.13 -27.53
CA ARG A 65 -11.68 4.91 -28.45
C ARG A 65 -11.29 6.26 -27.85
N ASN A 66 -12.29 7.02 -27.35
CA ASN A 66 -12.05 8.33 -26.77
C ASN A 66 -11.16 8.24 -25.52
N PHE A 67 -11.36 7.23 -24.69
CA PHE A 67 -10.49 6.92 -23.55
C PHE A 67 -9.04 6.71 -24.02
N LYS A 68 -8.82 5.85 -24.99
CA LYS A 68 -7.48 5.56 -25.52
C LYS A 68 -6.82 6.74 -26.22
N LEU A 69 -7.61 7.62 -26.86
CA LEU A 69 -7.08 8.88 -27.43
C LEU A 69 -6.54 9.81 -26.33
N LYS A 70 -7.24 9.93 -25.20
CA LYS A 70 -6.78 10.72 -24.04
C LYS A 70 -5.52 10.13 -23.42
N VAL A 71 -5.45 8.79 -23.31
CA VAL A 71 -4.23 8.11 -22.86
C VAL A 71 -3.05 8.38 -23.80
N ALA A 72 -3.28 8.33 -25.12
CA ALA A 72 -2.24 8.65 -26.11
C ALA A 72 -1.74 10.10 -26.00
N GLU A 73 -2.64 11.04 -25.70
CA GLU A 73 -2.29 12.43 -25.42
C GLU A 73 -1.42 12.55 -24.16
N ALA A 74 -1.81 11.88 -23.08
CA ALA A 74 -1.05 11.86 -21.82
C ALA A 74 0.39 11.35 -22.03
N GLU A 75 0.56 10.29 -22.80
CA GLU A 75 1.87 9.76 -23.16
C GLU A 75 2.68 10.72 -24.05
N THR A 76 2.01 11.38 -25.00
CA THR A 76 2.67 12.39 -25.86
C THR A 76 3.16 13.59 -25.04
N GLN A 77 2.44 13.94 -23.98
CA GLN A 77 2.85 14.95 -23.00
C GLN A 77 3.92 14.45 -22.01
N GLY A 78 4.32 13.18 -22.07
CA GLY A 78 5.33 12.58 -21.21
C GLY A 78 4.87 12.36 -19.75
N ILE A 79 3.56 12.34 -19.49
CA ILE A 79 3.01 12.15 -18.14
C ILE A 79 3.46 10.81 -17.56
N ASP A 80 3.51 9.76 -18.37
CA ASP A 80 3.97 8.41 -17.99
C ASP A 80 5.45 8.32 -17.60
N THR A 81 6.22 9.35 -17.90
CA THR A 81 7.64 9.42 -17.54
C THR A 81 7.91 10.20 -16.26
N THR A 82 6.90 10.85 -15.69
CA THR A 82 7.03 11.64 -14.47
C THR A 82 7.30 10.78 -13.23
N VAL A 83 7.99 11.34 -12.24
CA VAL A 83 8.26 10.65 -10.97
C VAL A 83 6.95 10.37 -10.23
N ALA A 84 6.01 11.32 -10.23
CA ALA A 84 4.72 11.18 -9.57
C ALA A 84 3.94 9.98 -10.13
N PHE A 85 3.78 9.90 -11.44
CA PHE A 85 3.12 8.78 -12.11
C PHE A 85 3.76 7.41 -11.77
N ARG A 86 5.10 7.34 -11.88
CA ARG A 86 5.82 6.08 -11.60
C ARG A 86 5.68 5.65 -10.14
N THR A 87 5.73 6.60 -9.20
CA THR A 87 5.55 6.31 -7.78
C THR A 87 4.15 5.79 -7.52
N GLU A 88 3.13 6.47 -8.01
CA GLU A 88 1.74 6.08 -7.82
C GLU A 88 1.45 4.70 -8.43
N LEU A 89 1.84 4.45 -9.68
CA LEU A 89 1.65 3.17 -10.34
C LEU A 89 2.37 2.03 -9.59
N ASN A 90 3.59 2.27 -9.08
CA ASN A 90 4.33 1.29 -8.31
C ASN A 90 3.68 0.97 -6.96
N GLU A 91 3.08 1.96 -6.29
CA GLU A 91 2.36 1.70 -5.04
C GLU A 91 1.08 0.88 -5.28
N TYR A 92 0.31 1.18 -6.33
CA TYR A 92 -0.81 0.33 -6.74
C TYR A 92 -0.36 -1.08 -7.10
N ARG A 93 0.72 -1.21 -7.88
CA ARG A 93 1.27 -2.52 -8.24
C ARG A 93 1.63 -3.36 -7.02
N LYS A 94 2.29 -2.77 -6.01
CA LYS A 94 2.62 -3.48 -4.77
C LYS A 94 1.37 -4.01 -4.06
N GLN A 95 0.33 -3.19 -3.95
CA GLN A 95 -0.92 -3.59 -3.30
C GLN A 95 -1.63 -4.71 -4.07
N LEU A 96 -1.73 -4.58 -5.38
CA LEU A 96 -2.41 -5.55 -6.24
C LEU A 96 -1.65 -6.86 -6.40
N ALA A 97 -0.32 -6.85 -6.24
CA ALA A 97 0.52 -8.04 -6.30
C ALA A 97 0.37 -8.94 -5.06
N GLN A 98 -0.02 -8.39 -3.91
CA GLN A 98 -0.08 -9.11 -2.63
C GLN A 98 -0.81 -10.46 -2.71
N PRO A 99 -2.05 -10.56 -3.23
CA PRO A 99 -2.76 -11.85 -3.28
C PRO A 99 -2.07 -12.92 -4.13
N TYR A 100 -1.32 -12.49 -5.15
CA TYR A 100 -0.58 -13.39 -6.04
C TYR A 100 0.75 -13.88 -5.44
N LEU A 101 1.29 -13.11 -4.49
CA LEU A 101 2.57 -13.37 -3.84
C LEU A 101 2.41 -13.99 -2.45
N GLU A 102 1.18 -14.17 -1.98
CA GLU A 102 0.94 -14.92 -0.75
C GLU A 102 1.39 -16.37 -0.93
N THR A 103 2.29 -16.80 -0.04
CA THR A 103 2.75 -18.18 0.00
C THR A 103 1.91 -19.01 0.96
N GLU A 104 1.69 -20.26 0.60
CA GLU A 104 1.15 -21.22 1.54
C GLU A 104 2.06 -21.34 2.75
N LYS A 105 1.53 -21.08 3.92
CA LYS A 105 2.22 -21.30 5.18
C LYS A 105 1.97 -22.72 5.71
N ASN A 106 2.88 -23.20 6.53
CA ASN A 106 2.75 -24.52 7.13
C ASN A 106 1.67 -24.51 8.23
N GLU A 107 0.44 -24.75 7.83
CA GLU A 107 -0.75 -24.74 8.69
C GLU A 107 -0.60 -25.65 9.91
N LYS A 108 0.06 -26.79 9.75
CA LYS A 108 0.30 -27.72 10.86
C LYS A 108 1.16 -27.05 11.95
N LEU A 109 2.21 -26.36 11.57
CA LEU A 109 3.08 -25.65 12.54
C LEU A 109 2.34 -24.52 13.24
N VAL A 110 1.48 -23.79 12.53
CA VAL A 110 0.67 -22.72 13.12
C VAL A 110 -0.33 -23.28 14.13
N ARG A 111 -0.99 -24.39 13.82
CA ARG A 111 -1.89 -25.08 14.75
C ARG A 111 -1.15 -25.64 15.97
N GLU A 112 0.03 -26.22 15.78
CA GLU A 112 0.87 -26.66 16.89
C GLU A 112 1.29 -25.47 17.78
N ALA A 113 1.65 -24.32 17.18
CA ALA A 113 1.95 -23.10 17.92
C ALA A 113 0.71 -22.59 18.69
N PHE A 114 -0.47 -22.65 18.09
CA PHE A 114 -1.73 -22.33 18.76
C PHE A 114 -1.99 -23.20 19.99
N GLU A 115 -1.81 -24.52 19.86
CA GLU A 115 -1.99 -25.43 21.00
C GLU A 115 -0.98 -25.12 22.12
N ARG A 116 0.29 -24.83 21.77
CA ARG A 116 1.31 -24.43 22.74
C ARG A 116 1.01 -23.08 23.40
N ALA A 117 0.37 -22.17 22.67
CA ALA A 117 0.01 -20.83 23.17
C ALA A 117 -1.11 -20.83 24.21
N LYS A 118 -1.84 -21.93 24.37
CA LYS A 118 -2.94 -22.06 25.37
C LYS A 118 -2.45 -22.01 26.81
N GLU A 119 -1.17 -22.25 27.05
CA GLU A 119 -0.57 -22.24 28.38
C GLU A 119 0.66 -21.32 28.45
N SER A 120 0.84 -20.71 29.61
CA SER A 120 2.10 -20.01 29.98
C SER A 120 2.75 -20.74 31.13
N SER A 121 4.08 -20.75 31.16
CA SER A 121 4.87 -21.37 32.20
C SER A 121 5.58 -20.32 33.06
N GLU A 122 5.56 -20.52 34.38
CA GLU A 122 6.40 -19.80 35.33
C GLU A 122 7.78 -20.46 35.37
N VAL A 123 8.84 -19.69 35.11
CA VAL A 123 10.18 -20.22 34.87
C VAL A 123 11.21 -19.63 35.82
N SER A 124 12.09 -20.50 36.32
CA SER A 124 13.37 -20.13 36.88
C SER A 124 14.49 -20.72 36.02
N ALA A 125 15.65 -20.07 35.92
CA ALA A 125 16.75 -20.51 35.08
C ALA A 125 18.11 -20.43 35.76
N ILE A 126 19.01 -21.34 35.37
CA ILE A 126 20.45 -21.24 35.59
C ILE A 126 21.09 -21.03 34.22
N LEU A 127 21.89 -19.98 34.07
CA LEU A 127 22.68 -19.72 32.88
C LEU A 127 24.14 -20.12 33.14
N ILE A 128 24.66 -21.01 32.33
CA ILE A 128 26.10 -21.27 32.24
C ILE A 128 26.59 -20.59 30.96
N ALA A 129 27.15 -19.41 31.13
CA ALA A 129 27.53 -18.54 29.99
C ALA A 129 28.73 -19.10 29.23
N PHE A 130 28.80 -18.79 27.96
CA PHE A 130 30.02 -18.95 27.18
C PHE A 130 31.08 -17.94 27.65
N PRO A 131 32.36 -18.26 27.55
CA PRO A 131 33.41 -17.28 27.84
C PRO A 131 33.21 -15.99 27.07
N LYS A 132 33.31 -14.84 27.73
CA LYS A 132 33.20 -13.53 27.06
C LYS A 132 34.33 -13.40 26.03
N MET A 133 33.96 -13.10 24.79
CA MET A 133 34.90 -12.83 23.72
C MET A 133 34.96 -11.33 23.42
N GLU A 134 36.15 -10.80 23.13
CA GLU A 134 36.36 -9.37 22.88
C GLU A 134 35.59 -8.80 21.66
N ARG A 135 35.05 -9.64 20.78
CA ARG A 135 34.43 -9.23 19.53
C ARG A 135 33.06 -9.87 19.24
N GLY A 136 32.36 -10.36 20.22
CA GLY A 136 31.04 -10.99 20.00
C GLY A 136 31.12 -12.32 19.21
N ILE A 137 32.25 -12.95 19.13
CA ILE A 137 32.48 -14.26 18.49
C ILE A 137 31.97 -15.33 19.44
N ILE A 138 31.13 -16.25 18.96
CA ILE A 138 30.74 -17.41 19.76
C ILE A 138 31.88 -18.43 19.75
N PRO A 139 32.29 -18.92 20.93
CA PRO A 139 33.33 -19.94 21.00
C PRO A 139 32.96 -21.16 20.15
N SER A 140 33.87 -21.63 19.32
CA SER A 140 33.72 -22.90 18.61
C SER A 140 33.70 -24.10 19.59
N ASP A 141 34.35 -23.98 20.72
CA ASP A 141 34.33 -24.98 21.80
C ASP A 141 33.37 -24.53 22.91
N THR A 142 32.18 -25.11 22.92
CA THR A 142 31.18 -24.95 23.99
C THR A 142 31.10 -26.18 24.91
N LEU A 143 32.06 -27.12 24.80
CA LEU A 143 32.04 -28.37 25.53
C LEU A 143 32.22 -28.17 27.03
N ALA A 144 33.12 -27.28 27.45
CA ALA A 144 33.34 -27.01 28.86
C ALA A 144 32.10 -26.42 29.56
N PRO A 145 31.44 -25.37 29.03
CA PRO A 145 30.15 -24.90 29.53
C PRO A 145 29.05 -25.99 29.54
N TYR A 146 28.99 -26.82 28.50
CA TYR A 146 28.04 -27.93 28.45
C TYR A 146 28.26 -28.93 29.58
N LYS A 147 29.51 -29.37 29.80
CA LYS A 147 29.87 -30.28 30.90
C LYS A 147 29.52 -29.69 32.26
N LYS A 148 29.78 -28.39 32.47
CA LYS A 148 29.38 -27.66 33.68
C LYS A 148 27.85 -27.64 33.84
N ALA A 149 27.10 -27.38 32.79
CA ALA A 149 25.64 -27.40 32.81
C ALA A 149 25.09 -28.81 33.13
N MET A 150 25.69 -29.87 32.56
CA MET A 150 25.32 -31.25 32.84
C MET A 150 25.65 -31.67 34.29
N GLU A 151 26.76 -31.17 34.84
CA GLU A 151 27.09 -31.38 36.26
C GLU A 151 26.03 -30.75 37.17
N VAL A 152 25.66 -29.50 36.93
CA VAL A 152 24.60 -28.80 37.68
C VAL A 152 23.28 -29.52 37.55
N TRP A 153 22.90 -29.93 36.34
CA TRP A 153 21.70 -30.73 36.10
C TRP A 153 21.70 -32.06 36.90
N SER A 154 22.86 -32.74 36.93
CA SER A 154 23.00 -33.97 37.73
C SER A 154 22.83 -33.73 39.24
N LYS A 155 23.36 -32.62 39.77
CA LYS A 155 23.20 -32.23 41.19
C LYS A 155 21.73 -32.00 41.52
N ILE A 156 20.97 -31.29 40.63
CA ILE A 156 19.54 -31.06 40.79
C ILE A 156 18.77 -32.39 40.84
N ASN A 157 19.06 -33.30 39.93
CA ASN A 157 18.37 -34.60 39.89
C ASN A 157 18.74 -35.51 41.06
N LYS A 158 19.82 -35.21 41.76
CA LYS A 158 20.21 -35.89 43.04
C LYS A 158 19.62 -35.20 44.27
N GLY A 159 18.78 -34.18 44.09
CA GLY A 159 18.06 -33.52 45.17
C GLY A 159 18.71 -32.24 45.73
N ALA A 160 19.69 -31.67 45.04
CA ALA A 160 20.23 -30.38 45.44
C ALA A 160 19.20 -29.26 45.17
N GLU A 161 19.09 -28.32 46.10
CA GLU A 161 18.17 -27.18 46.00
C GLU A 161 18.54 -26.28 44.83
N PHE A 162 17.56 -25.98 43.96
CA PHE A 162 17.77 -25.22 42.72
C PHE A 162 18.29 -23.81 42.99
N GLU A 163 17.69 -23.08 43.93
CA GLU A 163 18.02 -21.71 44.29
C GLU A 163 19.47 -21.60 44.86
N THR A 164 19.96 -22.65 45.55
CA THR A 164 21.36 -22.75 46.00
C THR A 164 22.27 -22.86 44.79
N LEU A 165 21.94 -23.72 43.82
CA LEU A 165 22.74 -23.90 42.61
C LEU A 165 22.69 -22.68 41.67
N VAL A 166 21.59 -21.90 41.67
CA VAL A 166 21.56 -20.61 40.99
C VAL A 166 22.61 -19.68 41.54
N LYS A 167 22.67 -19.53 42.86
CA LYS A 167 23.68 -18.65 43.52
C LYS A 167 25.12 -19.09 43.28
N GLU A 168 25.33 -20.40 43.19
CA GLU A 168 26.67 -20.96 43.03
C GLU A 168 27.14 -20.96 41.57
N TYR A 169 26.27 -21.32 40.63
CA TYR A 169 26.64 -21.64 39.24
C TYR A 169 26.15 -20.69 38.17
N SER A 170 25.05 -19.93 38.41
CA SER A 170 24.49 -19.10 37.37
C SER A 170 25.38 -17.91 37.04
N ASP A 171 25.60 -17.65 35.76
CA ASP A 171 26.31 -16.48 35.26
C ASP A 171 25.34 -15.31 34.95
N ASP A 172 24.01 -15.45 35.23
CA ASP A 172 23.03 -14.39 35.17
C ASP A 172 22.92 -13.69 36.54
N GLU A 173 23.68 -12.63 36.70
CA GLU A 173 23.71 -11.87 37.95
C GLU A 173 22.36 -11.22 38.29
N SER A 174 21.54 -10.89 37.28
CA SER A 174 20.23 -10.27 37.50
C SER A 174 19.24 -11.26 38.14
N SER A 175 19.21 -12.48 37.68
CA SER A 175 18.35 -13.53 38.25
C SER A 175 18.86 -14.07 39.57
N LYS A 176 20.18 -14.06 39.78
CA LYS A 176 20.82 -14.40 41.06
C LYS A 176 20.40 -13.49 42.20
N ALA A 177 20.31 -12.18 41.92
CA ALA A 177 20.00 -11.14 42.89
C ALA A 177 18.51 -11.04 43.24
N ASN A 178 17.66 -11.79 42.57
CA ASN A 178 16.21 -11.80 42.83
C ASN A 178 15.89 -12.35 44.23
N GLU A 179 14.76 -11.90 44.81
CA GLU A 179 14.20 -12.48 46.05
C GLU A 179 13.96 -14.00 45.89
N ARG A 180 13.59 -14.44 44.70
CA ARG A 180 13.53 -15.85 44.26
C ARG A 180 14.70 -16.10 43.30
N PRO A 181 15.87 -16.58 43.77
CA PRO A 181 17.04 -16.76 42.92
C PRO A 181 16.74 -17.62 41.69
N GLY A 182 17.14 -17.12 40.53
CA GLY A 182 16.89 -17.75 39.25
C GLY A 182 15.55 -17.47 38.62
N TYR A 183 14.60 -16.83 39.31
CA TYR A 183 13.29 -16.54 38.78
C TYR A 183 13.37 -15.52 37.63
N ILE A 184 12.78 -15.87 36.48
CA ILE A 184 12.81 -15.06 35.27
C ILE A 184 11.42 -14.66 34.74
N GLY A 185 10.34 -15.19 35.35
CA GLY A 185 8.97 -14.73 35.06
C GLY A 185 8.08 -15.78 34.39
N TRP A 186 6.97 -15.27 33.84
CA TRP A 186 6.01 -16.05 33.06
C TRP A 186 6.27 -15.90 31.57
N PHE A 187 6.30 -17.00 30.85
CA PHE A 187 6.54 -17.05 29.40
C PHE A 187 5.45 -17.83 28.69
N SER A 188 4.91 -17.23 27.62
CA SER A 188 4.17 -17.95 26.59
C SER A 188 5.16 -18.56 25.59
N PRO A 189 5.04 -19.85 25.24
CA PRO A 189 5.96 -20.53 24.34
C PRO A 189 6.27 -19.76 23.05
N VAL A 190 5.24 -19.33 22.33
CA VAL A 190 5.35 -18.66 21.03
C VAL A 190 6.11 -17.30 21.05
N ASN A 191 6.48 -16.81 22.22
CA ASN A 191 7.29 -15.59 22.37
C ASN A 191 8.79 -15.89 22.48
N LEU A 192 9.18 -17.15 22.41
CA LEU A 192 10.56 -17.62 22.56
C LEU A 192 11.12 -18.14 21.23
N ILE A 193 12.43 -18.14 21.11
CA ILE A 193 13.09 -18.88 20.01
C ILE A 193 12.81 -20.39 20.15
N PRO A 194 12.70 -21.14 19.04
CA PRO A 194 12.34 -22.56 19.08
C PRO A 194 13.21 -23.41 20.02
N ALA A 195 14.50 -23.09 20.14
CA ALA A 195 15.42 -23.78 21.03
C ALA A 195 15.02 -23.71 22.52
N LEU A 196 14.39 -22.62 22.97
CA LEU A 196 13.89 -22.43 24.33
C LEU A 196 12.43 -22.85 24.47
N GLU A 197 11.64 -22.68 23.42
CA GLU A 197 10.21 -23.02 23.39
C GLU A 197 9.99 -24.51 23.67
N PHE A 198 10.70 -25.40 22.98
CA PHE A 198 10.52 -26.85 23.11
C PHE A 198 10.76 -27.36 24.54
N PRO A 199 11.87 -27.04 25.23
CA PRO A 199 12.06 -27.42 26.63
C PRO A 199 11.02 -26.81 27.57
N LEU A 200 10.58 -25.58 27.32
CA LEU A 200 9.55 -24.92 28.12
C LEU A 200 8.24 -25.73 28.11
N CYS A 201 7.82 -26.19 26.92
CA CYS A 201 6.59 -26.96 26.77
C CYS A 201 6.69 -28.37 27.33
N ASN A 202 7.85 -29.03 27.16
CA ASN A 202 7.99 -30.48 27.43
C ASN A 202 8.55 -30.83 28.81
N THR A 203 9.06 -29.84 29.57
CA THR A 203 9.53 -30.10 30.94
C THR A 203 8.36 -30.07 31.92
N PRO A 204 8.11 -31.12 32.70
CA PRO A 204 7.02 -31.15 33.68
C PRO A 204 7.21 -30.09 34.78
N VAL A 205 6.08 -29.62 35.36
CA VAL A 205 6.09 -28.71 36.52
C VAL A 205 6.92 -29.34 37.68
N GLY A 206 7.74 -28.53 38.31
CA GLY A 206 8.66 -28.95 39.38
C GLY A 206 9.96 -29.61 38.87
N LYS A 207 10.12 -29.82 37.57
CA LYS A 207 11.33 -30.41 36.96
C LYS A 207 12.18 -29.38 36.24
N VAL A 208 13.43 -29.79 35.96
CA VAL A 208 14.43 -28.97 35.26
C VAL A 208 14.76 -29.62 33.92
N SER A 209 14.80 -28.82 32.87
CA SER A 209 15.16 -29.27 31.52
C SER A 209 16.62 -29.80 31.45
N LEU A 210 16.91 -30.58 30.43
CA LEU A 210 18.31 -30.75 30.00
C LEU A 210 18.91 -29.38 29.62
N PRO A 211 20.28 -29.26 29.63
CA PRO A 211 20.90 -28.02 29.18
C PRO A 211 20.49 -27.61 27.77
N VAL A 212 19.94 -26.41 27.65
CA VAL A 212 19.45 -25.82 26.40
C VAL A 212 20.45 -24.82 25.90
N ARG A 213 20.96 -25.01 24.69
CA ARG A 213 21.95 -24.10 24.09
C ARG A 213 21.26 -22.82 23.62
N SER A 214 21.85 -21.69 23.96
CA SER A 214 21.50 -20.37 23.43
C SER A 214 22.74 -19.70 22.81
N SER A 215 22.61 -18.46 22.34
CA SER A 215 23.69 -17.66 21.82
C SER A 215 24.73 -17.25 22.90
N ILE A 216 24.32 -17.22 24.15
CA ILE A 216 25.14 -16.71 25.26
C ILE A 216 25.63 -17.80 26.24
N GLY A 217 25.05 -19.02 26.15
CA GLY A 217 25.39 -20.11 27.08
C GLY A 217 24.35 -21.21 27.05
N TYR A 218 24.44 -22.08 28.05
CA TYR A 218 23.46 -23.13 28.29
C TYR A 218 22.54 -22.75 29.44
N TYR A 219 21.22 -22.84 29.17
CA TYR A 219 20.18 -22.68 30.17
C TYR A 219 19.76 -24.02 30.75
N LEU A 220 19.52 -24.05 32.05
CA LEU A 220 18.72 -25.06 32.72
C LEU A 220 17.44 -24.40 33.17
N LEU A 221 16.28 -24.81 32.60
CA LEU A 221 14.99 -24.20 32.84
C LEU A 221 14.22 -25.05 33.86
N LYS A 222 13.86 -24.49 35.02
CA LYS A 222 12.95 -25.08 36.01
C LYS A 222 11.56 -24.53 35.76
N ILE A 223 10.60 -25.42 35.52
CA ILE A 223 9.22 -25.02 35.38
C ILE A 223 8.60 -25.03 36.78
N ASN A 224 8.28 -23.84 37.31
CA ASN A 224 7.73 -23.67 38.64
C ASN A 224 6.22 -23.96 38.65
N ASP A 225 5.50 -23.44 37.65
CA ASP A 225 4.05 -23.56 37.52
C ASP A 225 3.61 -23.39 36.07
N ARG A 226 2.33 -23.74 35.79
CA ARG A 226 1.66 -23.49 34.51
C ARG A 226 0.28 -22.90 34.76
N LYS A 227 -0.11 -21.99 33.86
CA LYS A 227 -1.48 -21.46 33.86
C LYS A 227 -2.05 -21.43 32.45
N ALA A 228 -3.34 -21.68 32.33
CA ALA A 228 -4.06 -21.48 31.09
C ALA A 228 -4.06 -19.97 30.71
N ASN A 229 -3.87 -19.69 29.45
CA ASN A 229 -4.08 -18.38 28.90
C ASN A 229 -5.57 -18.17 28.56
N PRO A 230 -6.06 -16.93 28.39
CA PRO A 230 -7.42 -16.68 27.94
C PRO A 230 -7.74 -17.45 26.65
N GLU A 231 -8.92 -18.04 26.60
CA GLU A 231 -9.38 -18.72 25.39
C GLU A 231 -9.54 -17.73 24.24
N SER A 232 -9.05 -18.11 23.07
CA SER A 232 -9.19 -17.37 21.82
C SER A 232 -9.51 -18.36 20.71
N ALA A 233 -10.33 -17.97 19.73
CA ALA A 233 -10.53 -18.78 18.54
C ALA A 233 -9.27 -18.77 17.68
N TYR A 234 -8.97 -19.88 17.02
CA TYR A 234 -7.78 -20.01 16.17
C TYR A 234 -7.71 -18.92 15.10
N ASP A 235 -8.81 -18.66 14.42
CA ASP A 235 -8.89 -17.71 13.33
C ASP A 235 -8.62 -16.26 13.79
N ASP A 236 -8.97 -15.92 15.03
CA ASP A 236 -8.76 -14.59 15.60
C ASP A 236 -7.28 -14.29 15.90
N VAL A 237 -6.49 -15.33 16.20
CA VAL A 237 -5.09 -15.19 16.64
C VAL A 237 -4.08 -15.70 15.62
N ARG A 238 -4.52 -16.36 14.57
CA ARG A 238 -3.67 -16.97 13.54
C ARG A 238 -2.61 -16.02 13.00
N ALA A 239 -3.02 -14.86 12.51
CA ALA A 239 -2.10 -13.87 11.93
C ALA A 239 -1.05 -13.38 12.94
N GLN A 240 -1.45 -13.23 14.22
CA GLN A 240 -0.53 -12.85 15.29
C GLN A 240 0.47 -13.97 15.60
N LEU A 241 0.04 -15.23 15.60
CA LEU A 241 0.92 -16.39 15.79
C LEU A 241 1.94 -16.50 14.66
N GLU A 242 1.49 -16.39 13.41
CA GLU A 242 2.36 -16.39 12.22
C GLU A 242 3.44 -15.30 12.33
N SER A 243 3.04 -14.07 12.63
CA SER A 243 3.97 -12.94 12.80
C SER A 243 4.99 -13.18 13.92
N LYS A 244 4.58 -13.77 15.04
CA LYS A 244 5.48 -14.14 16.14
C LYS A 244 6.45 -15.23 15.75
N MET A 245 5.99 -16.26 15.05
CA MET A 245 6.84 -17.35 14.54
C MET A 245 7.91 -16.80 13.58
N GLU A 246 7.56 -15.84 12.71
CA GLU A 246 8.53 -15.17 11.84
C GLU A 246 9.59 -14.40 12.65
N GLN A 247 9.17 -13.67 13.68
CA GLN A 247 10.07 -12.87 14.53
C GLN A 247 11.00 -13.73 15.41
N THR A 248 10.54 -14.89 15.83
CA THR A 248 11.30 -15.79 16.73
C THR A 248 12.20 -16.80 16.02
N GLY A 249 12.32 -16.71 14.68
CA GLY A 249 13.24 -17.55 13.88
C GLY A 249 12.58 -18.80 13.28
N SER A 250 11.26 -18.91 13.31
CA SER A 250 10.51 -19.98 12.63
C SER A 250 10.10 -19.62 11.19
N PHE A 251 10.71 -18.58 10.61
CA PHE A 251 10.38 -18.11 9.25
C PHE A 251 10.49 -19.23 8.21
N ALA A 252 11.65 -19.90 8.15
CA ALA A 252 11.89 -20.93 7.15
C ALA A 252 10.90 -22.11 7.24
N PRO A 253 10.70 -22.75 8.40
CA PRO A 253 9.71 -23.82 8.53
C PRO A 253 8.28 -23.39 8.24
N LEU A 254 7.93 -22.14 8.60
CA LEU A 254 6.60 -21.59 8.36
C LEU A 254 6.31 -21.43 6.87
N HIS A 255 7.25 -20.86 6.12
CA HIS A 255 7.10 -20.57 4.68
C HIS A 255 7.56 -21.71 3.76
N GLN A 256 8.03 -22.84 4.32
CA GLN A 256 8.62 -23.94 3.55
C GLN A 256 7.76 -24.41 2.37
N PRO A 257 6.42 -24.63 2.51
CA PRO A 257 5.61 -25.07 1.38
C PRO A 257 5.63 -24.10 0.19
N GLY A 258 5.51 -22.81 0.47
CA GLY A 258 5.59 -21.76 -0.55
C GLY A 258 6.98 -21.64 -1.17
N ILE A 259 8.01 -21.72 -0.34
CA ILE A 259 9.42 -21.68 -0.80
C ILE A 259 9.69 -22.86 -1.73
N ASP A 260 9.27 -24.07 -1.40
CA ASP A 260 9.51 -25.26 -2.23
C ASP A 260 8.77 -25.19 -3.55
N ARG A 261 7.54 -24.68 -3.56
CA ARG A 261 6.79 -24.41 -4.79
C ARG A 261 7.53 -23.41 -5.68
N TRP A 262 8.00 -22.30 -5.14
CA TRP A 262 8.73 -21.29 -5.90
C TRP A 262 10.11 -21.76 -6.34
N LYS A 263 10.85 -22.53 -5.51
CA LYS A 263 12.11 -23.18 -5.93
C LYS A 263 11.93 -24.06 -7.16
N THR A 264 10.84 -24.82 -7.20
CA THR A 264 10.51 -25.67 -8.34
C THR A 264 10.14 -24.84 -9.58
N ALA A 265 9.28 -23.84 -9.40
CA ALA A 265 8.80 -22.97 -10.48
C ALA A 265 9.94 -22.18 -11.15
N HIS A 266 10.90 -21.71 -10.34
CA HIS A 266 12.02 -20.87 -10.76
C HIS A 266 13.34 -21.64 -10.94
N GLN A 267 13.30 -22.95 -11.06
CA GLN A 267 14.49 -23.79 -11.31
C GLN A 267 15.67 -23.45 -10.38
N TYR A 268 15.36 -23.28 -9.08
CA TYR A 268 16.36 -22.95 -8.05
C TYR A 268 17.44 -24.05 -7.94
N VAL A 269 18.72 -23.68 -7.97
CA VAL A 269 19.84 -24.59 -7.74
C VAL A 269 20.82 -23.97 -6.75
N LEU A 270 21.07 -24.66 -5.63
CA LEU A 270 22.05 -24.27 -4.63
C LEU A 270 23.44 -24.71 -5.03
N ASN A 271 24.44 -23.86 -4.83
CA ASN A 271 25.85 -24.26 -4.81
C ASN A 271 26.21 -24.72 -3.39
N GLU A 272 26.12 -26.03 -3.16
CA GLU A 272 26.37 -26.64 -1.85
C GLU A 272 27.80 -26.36 -1.33
N THR A 273 28.77 -26.26 -2.24
CA THR A 273 30.18 -25.96 -1.86
C THR A 273 30.28 -24.53 -1.34
N ALA A 274 29.70 -23.57 -2.03
CA ALA A 274 29.67 -22.16 -1.63
C ALA A 274 28.94 -21.95 -0.31
N TYR A 275 27.79 -22.59 -0.13
CA TYR A 275 27.04 -22.54 1.13
C TYR A 275 27.79 -23.23 2.28
N GLY A 276 28.40 -24.39 2.00
CA GLY A 276 29.26 -25.13 2.97
C GLY A 276 30.37 -24.26 3.51
N LEU A 277 31.07 -23.51 2.65
CA LEU A 277 32.15 -22.59 3.05
C LEU A 277 31.64 -21.49 3.98
N LEU A 278 30.47 -20.89 3.68
CA LEU A 278 29.83 -19.90 4.55
C LEU A 278 29.51 -20.49 5.92
N ASN A 279 28.96 -21.71 5.96
CA ASN A 279 28.53 -22.38 7.17
C ASN A 279 29.73 -22.80 8.05
N GLU A 280 30.80 -23.35 7.46
CA GLU A 280 32.05 -23.68 8.17
C GLU A 280 32.70 -22.43 8.79
N THR A 281 32.70 -21.33 8.04
CA THR A 281 33.21 -20.06 8.56
C THR A 281 32.33 -19.53 9.69
N ALA A 282 30.99 -19.63 9.57
CA ALA A 282 30.04 -19.22 10.60
C ALA A 282 30.21 -20.03 11.90
N TYR A 283 30.66 -21.28 11.81
CA TYR A 283 30.97 -22.07 13.00
C TYR A 283 32.06 -21.44 13.88
N ARG A 284 32.99 -20.68 13.27
CA ARG A 284 34.13 -20.05 13.94
C ARG A 284 33.98 -18.57 14.19
N ILE A 285 33.31 -17.87 13.26
CA ILE A 285 33.15 -16.41 13.24
C ILE A 285 31.71 -16.08 13.00
N HIS A 286 31.07 -15.32 13.88
CA HIS A 286 29.66 -14.96 13.72
C HIS A 286 29.42 -14.13 12.44
N PRO A 287 28.36 -14.38 11.63
CA PRO A 287 28.11 -13.63 10.40
C PRO A 287 27.92 -12.11 10.58
N LEU A 288 27.59 -11.66 11.78
CA LEU A 288 27.53 -10.22 12.12
C LEU A 288 28.90 -9.61 12.39
N ASP A 289 29.95 -10.42 12.58
CA ASP A 289 31.31 -9.93 12.78
C ASP A 289 31.83 -9.26 11.50
N SER A 290 32.58 -8.17 11.67
CA SER A 290 33.22 -7.46 10.57
C SER A 290 34.20 -8.31 9.79
N LEU A 291 34.90 -9.24 10.48
CA LEU A 291 35.84 -10.15 9.83
C LEU A 291 35.13 -11.14 8.90
N TYR A 292 34.02 -11.76 9.36
CA TYR A 292 33.20 -12.64 8.50
C TYR A 292 32.75 -11.92 7.23
N LYS A 293 32.20 -10.72 7.39
CA LYS A 293 31.72 -9.91 6.27
C LYS A 293 32.86 -9.52 5.32
N ALA A 294 34.00 -9.09 5.85
CA ALA A 294 35.17 -8.74 5.06
C ALA A 294 35.72 -9.92 4.23
N MET A 295 35.66 -11.16 4.76
CA MET A 295 36.10 -12.36 4.03
C MET A 295 35.28 -12.62 2.77
N PHE A 296 34.01 -12.22 2.73
CA PHE A 296 33.06 -12.56 1.66
C PHE A 296 32.50 -11.36 0.89
N ALA A 297 32.74 -10.13 1.33
CA ALA A 297 32.10 -8.91 0.76
C ALA A 297 32.34 -8.72 -0.75
N GLY A 298 33.48 -9.15 -1.28
CA GLY A 298 33.82 -9.07 -2.71
C GLY A 298 33.69 -10.40 -3.45
N ASN A 299 33.18 -11.45 -2.81
CA ASN A 299 33.15 -12.77 -3.41
C ASN A 299 32.00 -12.89 -4.45
N GLY A 300 32.37 -12.90 -5.74
CA GLY A 300 31.47 -13.06 -6.88
C GLY A 300 31.07 -14.49 -7.21
N GLU A 301 31.50 -15.49 -6.41
CA GLU A 301 31.11 -16.89 -6.61
C GLU A 301 29.59 -17.03 -6.46
N THR A 302 28.99 -17.83 -7.37
CA THR A 302 27.56 -18.10 -7.35
C THR A 302 27.20 -18.92 -6.12
N LEU A 303 26.29 -18.36 -5.28
CA LEU A 303 25.72 -19.04 -4.12
C LEU A 303 24.55 -19.93 -4.50
N PHE A 304 23.67 -19.44 -5.37
CA PHE A 304 22.58 -20.19 -5.98
C PHE A 304 22.14 -19.55 -7.31
N THR A 305 21.32 -20.26 -8.08
CA THR A 305 20.67 -19.70 -9.27
C THR A 305 19.17 -19.73 -9.15
N ILE A 306 18.49 -18.73 -9.74
CA ILE A 306 17.03 -18.65 -9.94
C ILE A 306 16.79 -18.35 -11.42
N ASP A 307 15.99 -19.16 -12.12
CA ASP A 307 15.77 -19.05 -13.57
C ASP A 307 17.11 -18.97 -14.35
N LYS A 308 18.12 -19.73 -13.90
CA LYS A 308 19.49 -19.73 -14.41
C LYS A 308 20.27 -18.43 -14.20
N GLN A 309 19.70 -17.43 -13.53
CA GLN A 309 20.40 -16.20 -13.16
C GLN A 309 21.19 -16.43 -11.87
N PRO A 310 22.49 -16.11 -11.82
CA PRO A 310 23.31 -16.33 -10.65
C PRO A 310 23.06 -15.25 -9.59
N VAL A 311 23.04 -15.69 -8.33
CA VAL A 311 23.06 -14.82 -7.13
C VAL A 311 24.37 -15.10 -6.40
N ALA A 312 25.18 -14.08 -6.18
CA ALA A 312 26.53 -14.23 -5.64
C ALA A 312 26.56 -14.27 -4.09
N ILE A 313 27.63 -14.82 -3.54
CA ILE A 313 27.93 -14.76 -2.10
C ILE A 313 27.94 -13.31 -1.62
N ALA A 314 28.56 -12.38 -2.36
CA ALA A 314 28.58 -10.96 -2.00
C ALA A 314 27.20 -10.33 -1.84
N ASP A 315 26.19 -10.78 -2.60
CA ASP A 315 24.82 -10.30 -2.48
C ASP A 315 24.20 -10.73 -1.14
N PHE A 316 24.47 -11.97 -0.73
CA PHE A 316 24.03 -12.46 0.57
C PHE A 316 24.71 -11.72 1.73
N ILE A 317 26.00 -11.40 1.62
CA ILE A 317 26.68 -10.61 2.65
C ILE A 317 26.08 -9.20 2.77
N ARG A 318 25.77 -8.54 1.64
CA ARG A 318 25.06 -7.24 1.66
C ARG A 318 23.68 -7.34 2.32
N TYR A 319 22.99 -8.45 2.09
CA TYR A 319 21.72 -8.71 2.76
C TYR A 319 21.89 -8.81 4.28
N ILE A 320 22.89 -9.58 4.77
CA ILE A 320 23.20 -9.69 6.21
C ILE A 320 23.54 -8.31 6.81
N GLU A 321 24.26 -7.46 6.07
CA GLU A 321 24.63 -6.11 6.53
C GLU A 321 23.42 -5.19 6.71
N SER A 322 22.41 -5.31 5.84
CA SER A 322 21.19 -4.52 5.88
C SER A 322 20.14 -5.05 6.86
N ALA A 323 20.25 -6.31 7.28
CA ALA A 323 19.27 -6.95 8.16
C ALA A 323 19.37 -6.45 9.61
N PRO A 324 18.27 -6.43 10.37
CA PRO A 324 18.28 -6.13 11.79
C PRO A 324 19.24 -7.06 12.54
N ARG A 325 20.04 -6.49 13.41
CA ARG A 325 21.01 -7.26 14.21
C ARG A 325 20.29 -8.05 15.29
N SER A 326 20.47 -9.36 15.30
CA SER A 326 20.00 -10.24 16.36
C SER A 326 21.14 -11.17 16.78
N TYR A 327 21.47 -11.14 18.06
CA TYR A 327 22.50 -12.01 18.64
C TYR A 327 21.87 -13.15 19.46
N LEU A 328 20.55 -13.35 19.34
CA LEU A 328 19.85 -14.37 20.12
C LEU A 328 20.12 -15.79 19.63
N ASN A 329 20.46 -15.96 18.36
CA ASN A 329 20.69 -17.28 17.77
C ASN A 329 22.15 -17.67 17.76
N VAL A 330 22.42 -18.97 17.80
CA VAL A 330 23.76 -19.53 17.55
C VAL A 330 24.19 -19.12 16.13
N SER A 331 25.49 -18.89 15.95
CA SER A 331 26.08 -18.36 14.72
C SER A 331 25.65 -19.06 13.44
N THR A 332 25.64 -20.40 13.43
CA THR A 332 25.21 -21.21 12.28
C THR A 332 23.68 -21.18 12.09
N GLU A 333 22.91 -21.09 13.16
CA GLU A 333 21.44 -20.90 13.07
C GLU A 333 21.10 -19.51 12.52
N TYR A 334 21.83 -18.49 12.98
CA TYR A 334 21.68 -17.14 12.43
C TYR A 334 21.94 -17.14 10.93
N LEU A 335 23.06 -17.75 10.48
CA LEU A 335 23.38 -17.87 9.05
C LEU A 335 22.26 -18.58 8.29
N SER A 336 21.83 -19.75 8.79
CA SER A 336 20.76 -20.55 8.16
C SER A 336 19.46 -19.75 8.03
N ASN A 337 19.02 -19.09 9.10
CA ASN A 337 17.81 -18.29 9.08
C ASN A 337 17.92 -17.14 8.05
N LYS A 338 19.04 -16.41 8.06
CA LYS A 338 19.27 -15.32 7.10
C LYS A 338 19.40 -15.82 5.67
N PHE A 339 19.97 -17.00 5.47
CA PHE A 339 20.03 -17.61 4.15
C PHE A 339 18.64 -17.98 3.62
N HIS A 340 17.78 -18.58 4.43
CA HIS A 340 16.40 -18.89 4.03
C HIS A 340 15.58 -17.62 3.75
N GLU A 341 15.69 -16.59 4.58
CA GLU A 341 15.08 -15.29 4.34
C GLU A 341 15.57 -14.67 3.02
N PHE A 342 16.87 -14.77 2.73
CA PHE A 342 17.46 -14.26 1.50
C PHE A 342 17.02 -15.03 0.26
N VAL A 343 16.95 -16.36 0.34
CA VAL A 343 16.39 -17.21 -0.74
C VAL A 343 14.93 -16.86 -0.98
N TYR A 344 14.13 -16.74 0.09
CA TYR A 344 12.73 -16.34 -0.03
C TYR A 344 12.59 -14.98 -0.72
N LYS A 345 13.36 -13.98 -0.29
CA LYS A 345 13.35 -12.66 -0.90
C LYS A 345 13.62 -12.70 -2.40
N ASN A 346 14.65 -13.43 -2.83
CA ASN A 346 15.01 -13.53 -4.25
C ASN A 346 13.96 -14.30 -5.06
N LEU A 347 13.37 -15.35 -4.50
CA LEU A 347 12.26 -16.07 -5.12
C LEU A 347 10.99 -15.20 -5.21
N TYR A 348 10.70 -14.42 -4.16
CA TYR A 348 9.61 -13.45 -4.15
C TYR A 348 9.79 -12.40 -5.25
N GLU A 349 10.98 -11.84 -5.40
CA GLU A 349 11.31 -10.89 -6.47
C GLU A 349 11.18 -11.52 -7.86
N ALA A 350 11.65 -12.77 -8.04
CA ALA A 350 11.51 -13.50 -9.28
C ALA A 350 10.03 -13.74 -9.65
N GLU A 351 9.21 -14.20 -8.70
CA GLU A 351 7.77 -14.39 -8.89
C GLU A 351 7.06 -13.06 -9.20
N ASN A 352 7.36 -12.02 -8.41
CA ASN A 352 6.79 -10.69 -8.58
C ASN A 352 7.09 -10.10 -9.97
N ASN A 353 8.29 -10.31 -10.50
CA ASN A 353 8.69 -9.81 -11.81
C ASN A 353 8.02 -10.57 -12.97
N GLN A 354 7.37 -11.69 -12.72
CA GLN A 354 6.69 -12.51 -13.72
C GLN A 354 5.16 -12.41 -13.65
N LEU A 355 4.58 -11.64 -12.72
CA LEU A 355 3.12 -11.60 -12.52
C LEU A 355 2.36 -11.23 -13.79
N GLU A 356 2.80 -10.20 -14.51
CA GLU A 356 2.16 -9.75 -15.75
C GLU A 356 2.27 -10.77 -16.90
N THR A 357 3.24 -11.68 -16.82
CA THR A 357 3.43 -12.76 -17.81
C THR A 357 2.64 -14.00 -17.43
N LYS A 358 2.55 -14.31 -16.13
CA LYS A 358 1.87 -15.51 -15.61
C LYS A 358 0.36 -15.34 -15.52
N TYR A 359 -0.11 -14.14 -15.15
CA TYR A 359 -1.52 -13.86 -14.85
C TYR A 359 -2.05 -12.77 -15.77
N SER A 360 -2.84 -13.17 -16.78
CA SER A 360 -3.45 -12.23 -17.73
C SER A 360 -4.37 -11.21 -17.03
N GLU A 361 -5.07 -11.63 -15.98
CA GLU A 361 -5.93 -10.75 -15.16
C GLU A 361 -5.11 -9.66 -14.47
N PHE A 362 -3.97 -10.03 -13.86
CA PHE A 362 -3.08 -9.05 -13.23
C PHE A 362 -2.51 -8.06 -14.26
N LYS A 363 -2.10 -8.55 -15.44
CA LYS A 363 -1.64 -7.70 -16.54
C LYS A 363 -2.70 -6.68 -16.96
N ASN A 364 -3.94 -7.15 -17.17
CA ASN A 364 -5.04 -6.29 -17.60
C ASN A 364 -5.39 -5.27 -16.52
N LEU A 365 -5.41 -5.70 -15.26
CA LEU A 365 -5.64 -4.83 -14.12
C LEU A 365 -4.58 -3.72 -14.02
N MET A 366 -3.31 -4.07 -14.17
CA MET A 366 -2.21 -3.10 -14.17
C MET A 366 -2.29 -2.13 -15.35
N GLN A 367 -2.70 -2.60 -16.53
CA GLN A 367 -2.93 -1.74 -17.69
C GLN A 367 -4.09 -0.77 -17.44
N GLU A 368 -5.19 -1.24 -16.84
CA GLU A 368 -6.34 -0.39 -16.47
C GLU A 368 -5.93 0.72 -15.49
N TYR A 369 -5.19 0.38 -14.44
CA TYR A 369 -4.69 1.38 -13.47
C TYR A 369 -3.75 2.38 -14.13
N ARG A 370 -2.81 1.90 -14.94
CA ARG A 370 -1.89 2.76 -15.69
C ARG A 370 -2.65 3.79 -16.54
N ASP A 371 -3.58 3.30 -17.33
CA ASP A 371 -4.34 4.15 -18.24
C ASP A 371 -5.31 5.06 -17.48
N GLY A 372 -5.84 4.60 -16.34
CA GLY A 372 -6.69 5.39 -15.44
C GLY A 372 -5.94 6.59 -14.85
N ILE A 373 -4.73 6.41 -14.35
CA ILE A 373 -3.89 7.51 -13.83
C ILE A 373 -3.59 8.51 -14.96
N LEU A 374 -3.21 8.03 -16.15
CA LEU A 374 -2.94 8.87 -17.30
C LEU A 374 -4.16 9.68 -17.72
N LEU A 375 -5.33 9.02 -17.82
CA LEU A 375 -6.59 9.66 -18.13
C LEU A 375 -6.94 10.77 -17.14
N PHE A 376 -6.83 10.47 -15.84
CA PHE A 376 -7.13 11.42 -14.78
C PHE A 376 -6.24 12.67 -14.89
N GLU A 377 -4.93 12.46 -14.97
CA GLU A 377 -3.96 13.55 -14.98
C GLU A 377 -4.09 14.44 -16.24
N VAL A 378 -4.26 13.84 -17.42
CA VAL A 378 -4.43 14.62 -18.65
C VAL A 378 -5.78 15.33 -18.69
N SER A 379 -6.86 14.71 -18.19
CA SER A 379 -8.17 15.36 -18.12
C SER A 379 -8.18 16.51 -17.14
N ASN A 380 -7.44 16.38 -16.03
CA ASN A 380 -7.26 17.46 -15.07
C ASN A 380 -6.62 18.69 -15.75
N ARG A 381 -5.53 18.49 -16.50
CA ARG A 381 -4.80 19.57 -17.19
C ARG A 381 -5.60 20.21 -18.32
N GLU A 382 -6.24 19.39 -19.14
CA GLU A 382 -6.89 19.86 -20.37
C GLU A 382 -8.32 20.40 -20.14
N VAL A 383 -9.00 19.90 -19.10
CA VAL A 383 -10.41 20.21 -18.87
C VAL A 383 -10.65 20.87 -17.50
N TRP A 384 -10.36 20.17 -16.41
CA TRP A 384 -10.88 20.56 -15.08
C TRP A 384 -10.15 21.78 -14.50
N ASP A 385 -8.81 21.76 -14.48
CA ASP A 385 -8.03 22.91 -14.02
C ASP A 385 -8.25 24.11 -14.95
N LYS A 386 -8.28 23.86 -16.25
CA LYS A 386 -8.51 24.90 -17.26
C LYS A 386 -9.87 25.56 -17.08
N ALA A 387 -10.94 24.77 -16.93
CA ALA A 387 -12.29 25.29 -16.69
C ALA A 387 -12.39 26.09 -15.39
N SER A 388 -11.60 25.76 -14.36
CA SER A 388 -11.66 26.44 -13.06
C SER A 388 -11.02 27.83 -13.07
N VAL A 389 -10.03 28.08 -13.92
CA VAL A 389 -9.21 29.30 -13.96
C VAL A 389 -9.41 30.17 -15.20
N ASP A 390 -10.00 29.62 -16.27
CA ASP A 390 -10.24 30.35 -17.54
C ASP A 390 -11.44 31.31 -17.44
N THR A 391 -11.24 32.42 -16.75
CA THR A 391 -12.31 33.43 -16.59
C THR A 391 -12.78 34.03 -17.92
N VAL A 392 -11.92 34.09 -18.94
CA VAL A 392 -12.26 34.60 -20.28
C VAL A 392 -13.14 33.59 -21.02
N GLY A 393 -12.77 32.32 -21.00
CA GLY A 393 -13.56 31.24 -21.59
C GLY A 393 -14.90 31.09 -20.92
N LEU A 394 -14.93 31.08 -19.57
CA LEU A 394 -16.18 31.02 -18.78
C LEU A 394 -17.13 32.19 -19.10
N THR A 395 -16.60 33.42 -19.21
CA THR A 395 -17.41 34.58 -19.56
C THR A 395 -17.99 34.45 -20.97
N ARG A 396 -17.16 34.04 -21.97
CA ARG A 396 -17.61 33.86 -23.35
C ARG A 396 -18.64 32.74 -23.46
N TYR A 397 -18.41 31.63 -22.80
CA TYR A 397 -19.35 30.49 -22.77
C TYR A 397 -20.66 30.92 -22.17
N PHE A 398 -20.65 31.54 -21.00
CA PHE A 398 -21.85 32.07 -20.35
C PHE A 398 -22.63 33.03 -21.25
N GLU A 399 -22.01 34.04 -21.86
CA GLU A 399 -22.69 34.99 -22.73
C GLU A 399 -23.30 34.32 -23.96
N THR A 400 -22.69 33.26 -24.48
CA THR A 400 -23.19 32.48 -25.61
C THR A 400 -24.43 31.67 -25.23
N TYR A 401 -24.41 31.07 -24.02
CA TYR A 401 -25.47 30.15 -23.57
C TYR A 401 -26.31 30.70 -22.43
N LYS A 402 -26.27 31.99 -22.18
CA LYS A 402 -26.93 32.70 -21.05
C LYS A 402 -28.38 32.35 -20.85
N SER A 403 -29.13 32.12 -21.91
CA SER A 403 -30.56 31.74 -21.85
C SER A 403 -30.82 30.39 -21.18
N GLN A 404 -29.84 29.50 -21.15
CA GLN A 404 -29.94 28.20 -20.49
C GLN A 404 -29.94 28.31 -18.97
N TYR A 405 -29.38 29.40 -18.43
CA TYR A 405 -29.34 29.69 -16.99
C TYR A 405 -30.51 30.54 -16.50
N ALA A 406 -31.64 30.57 -17.24
CA ALA A 406 -32.82 31.31 -16.84
C ALA A 406 -33.41 30.76 -15.54
N TRP A 407 -33.83 31.67 -14.67
CA TRP A 407 -34.46 31.35 -13.39
C TRP A 407 -35.97 31.31 -13.48
N THR A 408 -36.56 30.48 -12.66
CA THR A 408 -38.02 30.42 -12.50
C THR A 408 -38.56 31.53 -11.60
N GLU A 409 -37.74 32.03 -10.67
CA GLU A 409 -38.06 33.05 -9.69
C GLU A 409 -37.05 34.21 -9.73
N PRO A 410 -37.50 35.47 -9.45
CA PRO A 410 -36.59 36.61 -9.40
C PRO A 410 -35.51 36.45 -8.30
N HIS A 411 -34.31 36.87 -8.62
CA HIS A 411 -33.19 36.97 -7.68
C HIS A 411 -32.85 38.41 -7.38
N TRP A 412 -32.50 38.73 -6.16
CA TRP A 412 -31.93 40.02 -5.83
C TRP A 412 -30.41 39.89 -5.62
N LYS A 413 -29.67 40.72 -6.37
CA LYS A 413 -28.20 40.73 -6.36
C LYS A 413 -27.69 42.02 -5.71
N GLY A 414 -26.87 41.89 -4.69
CA GLY A 414 -26.32 43.09 -4.04
C GLY A 414 -25.70 42.86 -2.68
N TYR A 415 -25.71 43.92 -1.89
CA TYR A 415 -25.13 43.96 -0.55
C TYR A 415 -26.19 44.31 0.49
N VAL A 416 -26.33 43.48 1.50
CA VAL A 416 -27.11 43.77 2.70
C VAL A 416 -26.13 44.43 3.70
N VAL A 417 -26.43 45.67 4.12
CA VAL A 417 -25.61 46.44 5.05
C VAL A 417 -26.38 46.62 6.35
N LEU A 418 -25.96 45.99 7.44
CA LEU A 418 -26.55 46.14 8.75
C LEU A 418 -25.88 47.31 9.47
N LEU A 419 -26.70 48.16 10.15
CA LEU A 419 -26.28 49.37 10.84
C LEU A 419 -26.53 49.26 12.34
N LYS A 420 -25.49 49.53 13.19
CA LYS A 420 -25.68 49.65 14.63
C LYS A 420 -26.44 50.90 15.02
N ASN A 421 -26.29 51.98 14.24
CA ASN A 421 -26.96 53.27 14.49
C ASN A 421 -27.94 53.60 13.33
N ALA A 422 -29.22 53.41 13.57
CA ALA A 422 -30.27 53.72 12.61
C ALA A 422 -30.28 55.22 12.19
N LYS A 423 -29.88 56.16 13.07
CA LYS A 423 -29.87 57.61 12.75
C LYS A 423 -28.89 57.95 11.63
N ALA A 424 -27.79 57.14 11.46
CA ALA A 424 -26.80 57.34 10.42
C ALA A 424 -27.31 56.96 9.00
N LYS A 425 -28.40 56.21 8.89
CA LYS A 425 -28.92 55.69 7.59
C LYS A 425 -29.11 56.78 6.55
N LYS A 426 -29.74 57.91 6.92
CA LYS A 426 -30.04 59.02 6.01
C LYS A 426 -28.81 59.69 5.44
N ASP A 427 -27.77 59.83 6.27
CA ASP A 427 -26.53 60.47 5.85
C ASP A 427 -25.67 59.47 5.01
N ILE A 428 -25.65 58.20 5.40
CA ILE A 428 -25.04 57.15 4.62
C ILE A 428 -25.62 57.10 3.20
N LEU A 429 -26.94 57.09 3.08
CA LEU A 429 -27.60 57.04 1.76
C LEU A 429 -27.28 58.28 0.89
N LYS A 430 -27.07 59.47 1.47
CA LYS A 430 -26.62 60.66 0.74
C LYS A 430 -25.18 60.51 0.23
N GLU A 431 -24.30 59.97 1.08
CA GLU A 431 -22.91 59.80 0.72
C GLU A 431 -22.71 58.83 -0.45
N ILE A 432 -23.43 57.70 -0.44
CA ILE A 432 -23.26 56.63 -1.44
C ILE A 432 -24.16 56.81 -2.69
N LYS A 433 -25.01 57.84 -2.77
CA LYS A 433 -26.03 58.02 -3.83
C LYS A 433 -25.52 57.89 -5.24
N LYS A 434 -24.25 58.24 -5.49
CA LYS A 434 -23.64 58.21 -6.83
C LYS A 434 -22.64 57.02 -7.02
N MET A 435 -22.51 56.16 -6.01
CA MET A 435 -21.58 55.06 -6.09
C MET A 435 -22.27 53.79 -6.60
N GLN A 436 -21.51 52.97 -7.31
CA GLN A 436 -21.96 51.61 -7.65
C GLN A 436 -22.01 50.76 -6.36
N PRO A 437 -22.87 49.74 -6.29
CA PRO A 437 -23.05 48.94 -5.07
C PRO A 437 -21.73 48.42 -4.49
N ASP A 438 -20.81 47.88 -5.29
CA ASP A 438 -19.51 47.37 -4.85
C ASP A 438 -18.62 48.48 -4.26
N GLN A 439 -18.61 49.67 -4.88
CA GLN A 439 -17.85 50.82 -4.42
C GLN A 439 -18.44 51.36 -3.11
N ALA A 440 -19.78 51.43 -3.03
CA ALA A 440 -20.49 51.88 -1.87
C ALA A 440 -20.24 50.97 -0.63
N ALA A 441 -20.36 49.66 -0.82
CA ALA A 441 -20.13 48.67 0.22
C ALA A 441 -18.69 48.76 0.75
N LYS A 442 -17.69 48.88 -0.13
CA LYS A 442 -16.28 49.00 0.24
C LYS A 442 -15.99 50.36 0.96
N TYR A 443 -16.56 51.42 0.45
CA TYR A 443 -16.45 52.74 1.07
C TYR A 443 -17.02 52.75 2.51
N LEU A 444 -18.20 52.18 2.69
CA LEU A 444 -18.86 52.10 3.97
C LEU A 444 -18.06 51.26 4.98
N LEU A 445 -17.57 50.12 4.59
CA LEU A 445 -16.71 49.29 5.43
C LEU A 445 -15.48 50.05 5.94
N ASN A 446 -14.80 50.74 5.03
CA ASN A 446 -13.57 51.47 5.37
C ASN A 446 -13.83 52.74 6.23
N LYS A 447 -14.98 53.39 6.02
CA LYS A 447 -15.29 54.63 6.74
C LYS A 447 -15.86 54.39 8.14
N TYR A 448 -16.72 53.39 8.30
CA TYR A 448 -17.50 53.19 9.51
C TYR A 448 -16.94 52.10 10.44
N ASN A 449 -16.02 51.26 9.94
CA ASN A 449 -15.37 50.27 10.78
C ASN A 449 -13.88 50.62 11.01
N THR A 450 -13.42 50.39 12.23
CA THR A 450 -12.01 50.46 12.64
C THR A 450 -11.58 49.14 13.23
N ALA A 451 -10.28 48.96 13.50
CA ALA A 451 -9.77 47.74 14.14
C ALA A 451 -10.48 47.40 15.46
N ASP A 452 -10.86 48.47 16.22
CA ASP A 452 -11.44 48.32 17.55
C ASP A 452 -12.98 48.45 17.60
N SER A 453 -13.61 48.84 16.47
CA SER A 453 -15.04 49.10 16.46
C SER A 453 -15.69 48.80 15.12
N ILE A 454 -16.61 47.83 15.13
CA ILE A 454 -17.45 47.47 13.98
C ILE A 454 -18.80 48.16 14.13
N GLN A 455 -19.09 49.12 13.26
CA GLN A 455 -20.36 49.88 13.24
C GLN A 455 -21.33 49.36 12.20
N ILE A 456 -20.82 48.72 11.13
CA ILE A 456 -21.63 48.14 10.03
C ILE A 456 -21.14 46.75 9.74
N GLN A 457 -22.06 45.88 9.29
CA GLN A 457 -21.76 44.57 8.72
C GLN A 457 -22.29 44.55 7.28
N VAL A 458 -21.52 43.97 6.37
CA VAL A 458 -21.87 43.90 4.97
C VAL A 458 -21.83 42.45 4.51
N GLU A 459 -22.94 42.00 3.94
CA GLU A 459 -23.10 40.70 3.32
C GLU A 459 -23.33 40.87 1.81
N LYS A 460 -22.51 40.29 0.98
CA LYS A 460 -22.70 40.23 -0.48
C LYS A 460 -23.43 38.95 -0.83
N GLY A 461 -24.46 39.03 -1.67
CA GLY A 461 -25.17 37.83 -2.09
C GLY A 461 -26.03 38.00 -3.33
N LEU A 462 -26.50 36.85 -3.79
CA LEU A 462 -27.55 36.68 -4.76
C LEU A 462 -28.64 35.87 -4.06
N PHE A 463 -29.76 36.49 -3.78
CA PHE A 463 -30.79 35.94 -2.90
C PHE A 463 -32.12 35.72 -3.65
N VAL A 464 -32.73 34.58 -3.42
CA VAL A 464 -34.12 34.31 -3.74
C VAL A 464 -34.96 34.50 -2.50
N LYS A 465 -36.30 34.62 -2.68
CA LYS A 465 -37.26 34.71 -1.58
C LYS A 465 -37.04 33.56 -0.56
N GLY A 466 -36.94 33.90 0.70
CA GLY A 466 -36.70 32.97 1.82
C GLY A 466 -35.24 32.79 2.21
N GLN A 467 -34.27 33.38 1.50
CA GLN A 467 -32.86 33.21 1.81
C GLN A 467 -32.25 34.30 2.70
N ASN A 468 -32.80 35.52 2.64
CA ASN A 468 -32.30 36.61 3.49
C ASN A 468 -33.48 37.48 3.96
N PRO A 469 -33.75 37.58 5.28
CA PRO A 469 -34.91 38.21 5.83
C PRO A 469 -35.02 39.72 5.48
N TYR A 470 -33.90 40.41 5.32
CA TYR A 470 -33.86 41.84 4.98
C TYR A 470 -34.20 42.08 3.52
N VAL A 471 -33.73 41.19 2.66
CA VAL A 471 -34.11 41.20 1.23
C VAL A 471 -35.57 40.79 1.08
N ASP A 472 -36.04 39.82 1.83
CA ASP A 472 -37.42 39.38 1.82
C ASP A 472 -38.39 40.50 2.24
N GLU A 473 -38.05 41.24 3.31
CA GLU A 473 -38.82 42.40 3.73
C GLU A 473 -38.86 43.49 2.67
N ALA A 474 -37.70 43.93 2.20
CA ALA A 474 -37.59 45.14 1.39
C ALA A 474 -37.85 44.93 -0.09
N VAL A 475 -37.67 43.71 -0.63
CA VAL A 475 -37.76 43.39 -2.07
C VAL A 475 -38.94 42.45 -2.37
N PHE A 476 -39.12 41.41 -1.56
CA PHE A 476 -40.13 40.39 -1.83
C PHE A 476 -41.43 40.55 -1.03
N GLY A 477 -41.55 41.63 -0.23
CA GLY A 477 -42.79 41.99 0.46
C GLY A 477 -43.13 41.06 1.65
N ALA A 478 -42.13 40.45 2.26
CA ALA A 478 -42.31 39.66 3.48
C ALA A 478 -42.55 40.52 4.73
N ALA A 479 -42.89 39.88 5.85
CA ALA A 479 -42.98 40.53 7.13
C ALA A 479 -41.66 41.18 7.55
N LYS A 480 -41.75 42.16 8.47
CA LYS A 480 -40.57 42.85 8.99
C LYS A 480 -39.57 41.86 9.58
N ALA A 481 -38.31 42.01 9.20
CA ALA A 481 -37.24 41.16 9.64
C ALA A 481 -36.76 41.55 11.05
N ASP A 482 -36.45 40.58 11.88
CA ASP A 482 -35.80 40.78 13.15
C ASP A 482 -34.29 41.03 12.93
N LEU A 483 -33.80 42.13 13.52
CA LEU A 483 -32.40 42.47 13.45
C LEU A 483 -31.62 41.79 14.62
N PRO A 484 -30.36 41.41 14.40
CA PRO A 484 -29.52 40.92 15.49
C PRO A 484 -29.39 41.98 16.60
N PRO A 485 -29.25 41.60 17.86
CA PRO A 485 -29.29 42.53 19.01
C PRO A 485 -28.37 43.75 18.94
N SER A 486 -27.30 43.66 18.16
CA SER A 486 -26.31 44.73 17.99
C SER A 486 -26.64 45.70 16.85
N TYR A 487 -27.65 45.47 16.05
CA TYR A 487 -28.02 46.28 14.89
C TYR A 487 -29.41 46.84 15.02
N SER A 488 -29.63 48.02 14.47
CA SER A 488 -30.89 48.79 14.60
C SER A 488 -31.57 49.13 13.30
N ASP A 489 -30.90 48.96 12.14
CA ASP A 489 -31.44 49.16 10.80
C ASP A 489 -30.57 48.49 9.74
N PHE A 490 -31.05 48.44 8.50
CA PHE A 490 -30.30 47.93 7.36
C PHE A 490 -30.47 48.79 6.10
N ILE A 491 -29.55 48.63 5.15
CA ILE A 491 -29.59 49.23 3.80
C ILE A 491 -29.35 48.11 2.77
N LEU A 492 -30.08 48.13 1.68
CA LEU A 492 -29.85 47.25 0.51
C LEU A 492 -29.19 48.07 -0.60
N LEU A 493 -28.09 47.55 -1.15
CA LEU A 493 -27.35 48.13 -2.26
C LEU A 493 -27.29 47.09 -3.39
N GLY A 494 -28.23 47.16 -4.31
CA GLY A 494 -28.32 46.17 -5.38
C GLY A 494 -29.54 46.34 -6.27
N LYS A 495 -29.84 45.29 -6.99
CA LYS A 495 -30.96 45.27 -7.95
C LYS A 495 -31.61 43.88 -8.06
N THR A 496 -32.84 43.86 -8.49
CA THR A 496 -33.52 42.61 -8.83
C THR A 496 -33.21 42.18 -10.24
N LEU A 497 -32.86 40.91 -10.40
CA LEU A 497 -32.64 40.21 -11.67
C LEU A 497 -33.86 39.31 -11.90
N PRO A 498 -34.78 39.66 -12.81
CA PRO A 498 -36.08 38.99 -12.88
C PRO A 498 -36.03 37.59 -13.48
N LYS A 499 -35.13 37.30 -14.41
CA LYS A 499 -35.12 36.04 -15.18
C LYS A 499 -33.73 35.47 -15.45
N LEU A 500 -32.73 36.29 -15.60
CA LEU A 500 -31.43 35.87 -16.08
C LEU A 500 -30.30 36.35 -15.15
N PRO A 501 -29.26 35.53 -14.94
CA PRO A 501 -28.03 35.96 -14.29
C PRO A 501 -27.37 37.08 -15.09
N GLU A 502 -26.65 37.96 -14.41
CA GLU A 502 -25.97 39.08 -15.06
C GLU A 502 -24.61 38.68 -15.60
N GLU A 503 -23.90 37.89 -14.81
CA GLU A 503 -22.56 37.40 -15.10
C GLU A 503 -22.43 35.92 -14.70
N TYR A 504 -21.40 35.22 -15.22
CA TYR A 504 -21.21 33.79 -14.92
C TYR A 504 -21.03 33.51 -13.44
N ALA A 505 -20.50 34.49 -12.69
CA ALA A 505 -20.30 34.35 -11.24
C ALA A 505 -21.62 34.14 -10.47
N ASP A 506 -22.76 34.60 -11.02
CA ASP A 506 -24.10 34.43 -10.43
C ASP A 506 -24.56 32.97 -10.44
N VAL A 507 -24.03 32.16 -11.36
CA VAL A 507 -24.36 30.75 -11.57
C VAL A 507 -23.08 29.92 -11.77
N LYS A 508 -22.01 30.30 -11.06
CA LYS A 508 -20.65 29.82 -11.29
C LYS A 508 -20.53 28.30 -11.36
N GLY A 509 -21.17 27.59 -10.45
CA GLY A 509 -21.08 26.13 -10.41
C GLY A 509 -21.64 25.47 -11.67
N LEU A 510 -22.82 25.93 -12.11
CA LEU A 510 -23.47 25.41 -13.32
C LEU A 510 -22.63 25.70 -14.58
N VAL A 511 -22.15 26.95 -14.70
CA VAL A 511 -21.33 27.36 -15.87
C VAL A 511 -20.03 26.60 -15.93
N ILE A 512 -19.36 26.35 -14.79
CA ILE A 512 -18.11 25.56 -14.77
C ILE A 512 -18.38 24.13 -15.24
N THR A 513 -19.45 23.49 -14.76
CA THR A 513 -19.80 22.12 -15.16
C THR A 513 -20.06 22.03 -16.66
N ASP A 514 -20.94 22.90 -17.19
CA ASP A 514 -21.26 22.91 -18.62
C ASP A 514 -20.06 23.28 -19.49
N TYR A 515 -19.17 24.16 -18.99
CA TYR A 515 -17.96 24.53 -19.67
C TYR A 515 -16.92 23.42 -19.68
N GLN A 516 -16.86 22.60 -18.63
CA GLN A 516 -16.04 21.37 -18.61
C GLN A 516 -16.50 20.40 -19.70
N ASP A 517 -17.80 20.16 -19.80
CA ASP A 517 -18.38 19.29 -20.85
C ASP A 517 -18.08 19.81 -22.25
N TYR A 518 -18.19 21.12 -22.45
CA TYR A 518 -17.83 21.78 -23.72
C TYR A 518 -16.33 21.62 -24.05
N LEU A 519 -15.45 21.88 -23.10
CA LEU A 519 -14.02 21.71 -23.29
C LEU A 519 -13.66 20.26 -23.59
N GLU A 520 -14.30 19.31 -22.91
CA GLU A 520 -14.08 17.88 -23.16
C GLU A 520 -14.49 17.47 -24.58
N GLN A 521 -15.64 17.93 -25.06
CA GLN A 521 -16.10 17.64 -26.42
C GLN A 521 -15.16 18.21 -27.47
N GLU A 522 -14.76 19.48 -27.33
CA GLU A 522 -13.81 20.13 -28.26
C GLU A 522 -12.43 19.44 -28.21
N TRP A 523 -11.98 19.05 -27.02
CA TRP A 523 -10.73 18.32 -26.87
C TRP A 523 -10.77 16.95 -27.54
N VAL A 524 -11.80 16.14 -27.29
CA VAL A 524 -11.99 14.83 -27.95
C VAL A 524 -12.05 14.98 -29.46
N LYS A 525 -12.70 16.02 -29.98
CA LYS A 525 -12.71 16.31 -31.41
C LYS A 525 -11.30 16.60 -31.94
N SER A 526 -10.56 17.44 -31.25
CA SER A 526 -9.16 17.75 -31.62
C SER A 526 -8.24 16.51 -31.56
N LEU A 527 -8.44 15.62 -30.60
CA LEU A 527 -7.70 14.36 -30.49
C LEU A 527 -7.98 13.41 -31.66
N ASN A 528 -9.24 13.33 -32.12
CA ASN A 528 -9.60 12.54 -33.30
C ASN A 528 -8.97 13.09 -34.59
N GLU A 529 -8.75 14.40 -34.68
CA GLU A 529 -8.04 15.02 -35.80
C GLU A 529 -6.52 14.84 -35.70
N LYS A 530 -5.97 14.84 -34.47
CA LYS A 530 -4.54 14.74 -34.20
C LYS A 530 -3.98 13.34 -34.37
N TYR A 531 -4.73 12.31 -33.93
CA TYR A 531 -4.25 10.94 -33.87
C TYR A 531 -4.95 10.03 -34.88
N PRO A 532 -4.19 9.25 -35.69
CA PRO A 532 -4.77 8.24 -36.58
C PRO A 532 -5.39 7.10 -35.75
N VAL A 533 -6.62 6.73 -36.08
CA VAL A 533 -7.38 5.65 -35.46
C VAL A 533 -7.84 4.65 -36.50
N GLU A 534 -7.54 3.38 -36.28
CA GLU A 534 -8.06 2.26 -37.03
C GLU A 534 -8.87 1.36 -36.09
N ILE A 535 -10.09 0.98 -36.45
CA ILE A 535 -10.97 0.11 -35.63
C ILE A 535 -11.35 -1.11 -36.48
N TYR A 536 -11.08 -2.30 -35.96
CA TYR A 536 -11.37 -3.57 -36.62
C TYR A 536 -12.65 -4.19 -36.03
N LYS A 537 -13.81 -3.63 -36.43
CA LYS A 537 -15.14 -3.98 -35.88
C LYS A 537 -15.44 -5.47 -36.01
N ASP A 538 -15.08 -6.08 -37.13
CA ASP A 538 -15.34 -7.50 -37.39
C ASP A 538 -14.68 -8.40 -36.33
N VAL A 539 -13.48 -8.05 -35.89
CA VAL A 539 -12.73 -8.76 -34.83
C VAL A 539 -13.41 -8.61 -33.46
N ILE A 540 -14.05 -7.46 -33.21
CA ILE A 540 -14.75 -7.19 -31.94
C ILE A 540 -16.04 -8.00 -31.86
N THR A 541 -16.77 -8.14 -32.99
CA THR A 541 -18.14 -8.69 -33.02
C THR A 541 -18.19 -10.22 -33.12
N GLU A 542 -17.12 -10.90 -33.52
CA GLU A 542 -17.13 -12.35 -33.80
C GLU A 542 -17.38 -13.25 -32.57
N GLU A 543 -17.19 -12.77 -31.33
CA GLU A 543 -17.29 -13.62 -30.13
C GLU A 543 -18.02 -12.98 -28.91
N ILE A 544 -18.45 -11.73 -28.99
CA ILE A 544 -19.28 -11.12 -27.93
C ILE A 544 -20.75 -11.52 -28.18
N LYS A 545 -21.04 -12.81 -27.98
CA LYS A 545 -22.42 -13.34 -28.04
C LYS A 545 -22.72 -14.12 -26.77
#